data_56e5acdc20558f96de6274e715907c0d
#
_entry.id   56e5acdc20558f96de6274e715907c0d
#
_cell.length_a   1.000
_cell.length_b   1.000
_cell.length_c   1.000
_cell.angle_alpha   90.00
_cell.angle_beta   90.00
_cell.angle_gamma   90.00
#
_symmetry.space_group_name_H-M   'P 1'
#
loop_
_entity.id
_entity.type
_entity.pdbx_description
1 polymer ?
#
loop_
_entity_poly.entity_id
_entity_poly.type
_entity_poly.pdbx_seq_one_letter_code
_entity_poly.pdbx_strand_id
1 'polypeptide(L)'
;MYAHVVSLGVTGLDGYPVTVETHISGGLPKFAMVGLPDSAVKESSERVRSAIKNLNCPWPASHVTVNLAPADVRKTGSLYDLPVFIGILAAQQYIPQPEPHQAFLGELGLDGTLRPIAGTLPMALAAQKAGVTELFVPAENAAEAAVAEQLTVYPARSAADVIRHLAGQAKLSPASRTGYDAA
;
A
#
# COMPACT_ATOMS: atom_id res chain seq x y z
N MET A 1 9.87 5.30 16.65
CA MET A 1 8.88 5.68 15.63
C MET A 1 8.21 4.43 15.08
N TYR A 2 6.90 4.43 15.03
CA TYR A 2 6.12 3.26 14.63
C TYR A 2 4.88 3.67 13.83
N ALA A 3 4.52 2.86 12.85
CA ALA A 3 3.26 3.00 12.11
C ALA A 3 2.77 1.62 11.68
N HIS A 4 1.47 1.51 11.43
CA HIS A 4 0.91 0.32 10.81
C HIS A 4 -0.11 0.74 9.75
N VAL A 5 -0.12 0.00 8.66
CA VAL A 5 -0.92 0.31 7.47
C VAL A 5 -1.60 -0.98 7.02
N VAL A 6 -2.86 -0.90 6.66
CA VAL A 6 -3.62 -2.06 6.20
C VAL A 6 -3.37 -2.28 4.70
N SER A 7 -3.14 -3.52 4.35
CA SER A 7 -3.02 -3.98 2.97
C SER A 7 -3.72 -5.33 2.83
N LEU A 8 -3.56 -5.96 1.70
CA LEU A 8 -4.16 -7.26 1.42
C LEU A 8 -3.11 -8.15 0.76
N GLY A 9 -3.33 -9.45 0.87
CA GLY A 9 -2.58 -10.43 0.12
C GLY A 9 -3.53 -11.37 -0.58
N VAL A 10 -3.01 -12.23 -1.45
CA VAL A 10 -3.81 -13.21 -2.15
C VAL A 10 -3.03 -14.52 -2.24
N THR A 11 -3.73 -15.63 -1.96
CA THR A 11 -3.21 -16.99 -2.13
C THR A 11 -4.21 -17.73 -3.01
N GLY A 12 -3.79 -18.06 -4.24
CA GLY A 12 -4.71 -18.60 -5.23
C GLY A 12 -5.79 -17.58 -5.58
N LEU A 13 -7.05 -17.89 -5.24
CA LEU A 13 -8.19 -16.99 -5.48
C LEU A 13 -8.68 -16.32 -4.19
N ASP A 14 -8.02 -16.58 -3.07
CA ASP A 14 -8.46 -16.09 -1.76
C ASP A 14 -7.60 -14.91 -1.32
N GLY A 15 -8.26 -13.76 -1.11
CA GLY A 15 -7.63 -12.60 -0.50
C GLY A 15 -7.66 -12.69 1.01
N TYR A 16 -6.72 -12.02 1.66
CA TYR A 16 -6.66 -11.93 3.11
C TYR A 16 -6.04 -10.60 3.54
N PRO A 17 -6.40 -10.10 4.74
CA PRO A 17 -5.81 -8.85 5.21
C PRO A 17 -4.35 -9.03 5.64
N VAL A 18 -3.54 -8.02 5.34
CA VAL A 18 -2.14 -7.93 5.76
C VAL A 18 -1.96 -6.61 6.48
N THR A 19 -1.31 -6.64 7.64
CA THR A 19 -0.91 -5.42 8.32
C THR A 19 0.58 -5.18 8.07
N VAL A 20 0.90 -4.03 7.54
CA VAL A 20 2.28 -3.61 7.29
C VAL A 20 2.72 -2.76 8.46
N GLU A 21 3.58 -3.31 9.30
CA GLU A 21 4.08 -2.64 10.50
C GLU A 21 5.47 -2.08 10.23
N THR A 22 5.70 -0.81 10.52
CA THR A 22 6.98 -0.17 10.32
C THR A 22 7.51 0.37 11.64
N HIS A 23 8.73 -0.02 11.98
CA HIS A 23 9.45 0.47 13.16
C HIS A 23 10.75 1.10 12.73
N ILE A 24 10.99 2.34 13.15
CA ILE A 24 12.23 3.05 12.89
C ILE A 24 12.92 3.27 14.21
N SER A 25 14.12 2.72 14.36
CA SER A 25 14.93 2.82 15.58
C SER A 25 16.28 3.45 15.25
N GLY A 26 16.99 3.91 16.29
CA GLY A 26 18.32 4.46 16.13
C GLY A 26 19.35 3.40 15.74
N GLY A 27 20.53 3.84 15.31
CA GLY A 27 21.62 2.96 14.95
C GLY A 27 22.06 3.11 13.50
N LEU A 28 22.86 2.16 13.02
CA LEU A 28 23.37 2.18 11.66
C LEU A 28 22.22 2.00 10.66
N PRO A 29 22.29 2.67 9.51
CA PRO A 29 21.28 2.51 8.47
C PRO A 29 21.17 1.05 8.03
N LYS A 30 19.95 0.52 8.10
CA LYS A 30 19.65 -0.86 7.72
C LYS A 30 18.16 -0.94 7.40
N PHE A 31 17.81 -1.76 6.41
CA PHE A 31 16.42 -2.05 6.10
C PHE A 31 16.21 -3.56 6.23
N ALA A 32 15.27 -3.96 7.09
CA ALA A 32 14.90 -5.36 7.28
C ALA A 32 13.43 -5.54 6.97
N MET A 33 13.10 -6.58 6.21
CA MET A 33 11.72 -6.95 5.91
C MET A 33 11.48 -8.37 6.41
N VAL A 34 10.47 -8.53 7.25
CA VAL A 34 10.12 -9.82 7.88
C VAL A 34 8.65 -10.14 7.64
N GLY A 35 8.23 -11.35 7.94
CA GLY A 35 6.85 -11.81 7.71
C GLY A 35 6.74 -12.73 6.51
N LEU A 36 7.75 -13.55 6.25
CA LEU A 36 7.82 -14.49 5.12
C LEU A 36 7.67 -13.80 3.75
N PRO A 37 8.47 -12.76 3.47
CA PRO A 37 8.45 -12.13 2.16
C PRO A 37 9.18 -12.99 1.12
N ASP A 38 8.61 -13.10 -0.08
CA ASP A 38 9.35 -13.70 -1.19
C ASP A 38 10.40 -12.71 -1.73
N SER A 39 11.14 -13.10 -2.77
CA SER A 39 12.17 -12.23 -3.34
C SER A 39 11.59 -10.95 -3.93
N ALA A 40 10.43 -11.02 -4.57
CA ALA A 40 9.78 -9.83 -5.13
C ALA A 40 9.35 -8.86 -4.05
N VAL A 41 8.85 -9.36 -2.91
CA VAL A 41 8.50 -8.53 -1.75
C VAL A 41 9.77 -7.88 -1.17
N LYS A 42 10.87 -8.64 -1.05
CA LYS A 42 12.12 -8.11 -0.50
C LYS A 42 12.70 -6.99 -1.36
N GLU A 43 12.52 -7.04 -2.66
CA GLU A 43 12.95 -5.98 -3.57
C GLU A 43 12.22 -4.66 -3.35
N SER A 44 11.11 -4.68 -2.63
CA SER A 44 10.34 -3.47 -2.30
C SER A 44 11.21 -2.39 -1.65
N SER A 45 12.20 -2.80 -0.83
CA SER A 45 13.07 -1.84 -0.15
C SER A 45 13.77 -0.89 -1.13
N GLU A 46 14.23 -1.40 -2.26
CA GLU A 46 14.92 -0.58 -3.27
C GLU A 46 13.96 0.36 -4.00
N ARG A 47 12.78 -0.16 -4.40
CA ARG A 47 11.78 0.66 -5.09
C ARG A 47 11.24 1.77 -4.19
N VAL A 48 10.94 1.43 -2.95
CA VAL A 48 10.40 2.38 -1.97
C VAL A 48 11.42 3.46 -1.64
N ARG A 49 12.67 3.07 -1.40
CA ARG A 49 13.73 4.02 -1.10
C ARG A 49 13.92 5.03 -2.23
N SER A 50 14.00 4.54 -3.47
CA SER A 50 14.15 5.40 -4.63
C SER A 50 12.94 6.33 -4.81
N ALA A 51 11.73 5.80 -4.66
CA ALA A 51 10.51 6.59 -4.79
C ALA A 51 10.46 7.71 -3.73
N ILE A 52 10.77 7.40 -2.47
CA ILE A 52 10.79 8.39 -1.40
C ILE A 52 11.77 9.51 -1.73
N LYS A 53 12.98 9.17 -2.18
CA LYS A 53 13.99 10.16 -2.53
C LYS A 53 13.60 10.99 -3.75
N ASN A 54 13.07 10.35 -4.79
CA ASN A 54 12.67 11.03 -6.02
C ASN A 54 11.45 11.93 -5.85
N LEU A 55 10.62 11.66 -4.86
CA LEU A 55 9.50 12.52 -4.50
C LEU A 55 9.85 13.58 -3.46
N ASN A 56 11.13 13.69 -3.11
CA ASN A 56 11.63 14.65 -2.12
C ASN A 56 11.01 14.48 -0.74
N CYS A 57 10.72 13.23 -0.39
CA CYS A 57 10.22 12.88 0.94
C CYS A 57 11.39 12.43 1.83
N PRO A 58 11.25 12.48 3.16
CA PRO A 58 12.34 12.10 4.05
C PRO A 58 12.54 10.58 4.07
N TRP A 59 13.80 10.17 3.93
CA TRP A 59 14.22 8.78 4.11
C TRP A 59 14.95 8.68 5.46
N PRO A 60 14.56 7.76 6.35
CA PRO A 60 15.22 7.65 7.65
C PRO A 60 16.65 7.09 7.51
N ALA A 61 17.63 7.82 8.06
CA ALA A 61 19.03 7.40 8.06
C ALA A 61 19.35 6.54 9.28
N SER A 62 18.52 5.54 9.56
CA SER A 62 18.61 4.68 10.74
C SER A 62 18.05 3.30 10.42
N HIS A 63 17.86 2.47 11.44
CA HIS A 63 17.37 1.11 11.24
C HIS A 63 15.86 1.09 11.02
N VAL A 64 15.43 0.61 9.85
CA VAL A 64 14.02 0.46 9.49
C VAL A 64 13.68 -1.03 9.44
N THR A 65 12.65 -1.44 10.19
CA THR A 65 12.13 -2.80 10.15
C THR A 65 10.68 -2.76 9.69
N VAL A 66 10.37 -3.53 8.65
CA VAL A 66 9.01 -3.69 8.16
C VAL A 66 8.58 -5.13 8.37
N ASN A 67 7.48 -5.32 9.08
CA ASN A 67 6.88 -6.64 9.29
C ASN A 67 5.55 -6.74 8.55
N LEU A 68 5.38 -7.81 7.79
CA LEU A 68 4.14 -8.10 7.07
C LEU A 68 3.38 -9.17 7.85
N ALA A 69 2.39 -8.74 8.64
CA ALA A 69 1.60 -9.65 9.46
C ALA A 69 0.38 -10.15 8.69
N PRO A 70 -0.03 -11.41 8.84
CA PRO A 70 0.47 -12.40 9.80
C PRO A 70 1.79 -13.03 9.35
N ALA A 71 2.66 -13.35 10.32
CA ALA A 71 4.01 -13.81 10.04
C ALA A 71 4.09 -15.24 9.51
N ASP A 72 3.03 -16.02 9.67
CA ASP A 72 2.96 -17.43 9.27
C ASP A 72 2.43 -17.63 7.83
N VAL A 73 2.07 -16.57 7.14
CA VAL A 73 1.60 -16.62 5.76
C VAL A 73 2.64 -15.99 4.84
N ARG A 74 3.02 -16.70 3.78
CA ARG A 74 3.99 -16.20 2.81
C ARG A 74 3.38 -15.07 1.99
N LYS A 75 4.08 -13.95 1.89
CA LYS A 75 3.68 -12.79 1.07
C LYS A 75 4.45 -12.82 -0.23
N THR A 76 3.74 -12.58 -1.33
CA THR A 76 4.29 -12.66 -2.67
C THR A 76 3.97 -11.41 -3.50
N GLY A 77 4.83 -11.13 -4.47
CA GLY A 77 4.61 -10.07 -5.45
C GLY A 77 5.12 -8.71 -5.02
N SER A 78 4.83 -7.71 -5.83
CA SER A 78 5.33 -6.34 -5.66
C SER A 78 4.27 -5.37 -5.11
N LEU A 79 3.11 -5.88 -4.76
CA LEU A 79 1.94 -5.05 -4.39
C LEU A 79 2.07 -4.32 -3.06
N TYR A 80 3.05 -4.69 -2.23
CA TYR A 80 3.26 -4.08 -0.92
C TYR A 80 4.11 -2.81 -0.96
N ASP A 81 4.61 -2.41 -2.13
CA ASP A 81 5.43 -1.20 -2.24
C ASP A 81 4.71 0.03 -1.69
N LEU A 82 3.46 0.24 -2.09
CA LEU A 82 2.71 1.42 -1.63
C LEU A 82 2.48 1.42 -0.12
N PRO A 83 1.95 0.35 0.50
CA PRO A 83 1.78 0.37 1.96
C PRO A 83 3.10 0.48 2.74
N VAL A 84 4.19 -0.07 2.24
CA VAL A 84 5.52 0.12 2.85
C VAL A 84 5.95 1.57 2.77
N PHE A 85 5.80 2.20 1.60
CA PHE A 85 6.08 3.62 1.38
C PHE A 85 5.28 4.49 2.36
N ILE A 86 3.98 4.26 2.46
CA ILE A 86 3.09 5.01 3.35
C ILE A 86 3.50 4.79 4.81
N GLY A 87 3.81 3.55 5.20
CA GLY A 87 4.21 3.22 6.57
C GLY A 87 5.49 3.94 7.01
N ILE A 88 6.48 4.02 6.13
CA ILE A 88 7.75 4.71 6.43
C ILE A 88 7.51 6.20 6.65
N LEU A 89 6.69 6.83 5.81
CA LEU A 89 6.39 8.24 5.95
C LEU A 89 5.51 8.53 7.18
N ALA A 90 4.54 7.66 7.46
CA ALA A 90 3.68 7.81 8.64
C ALA A 90 4.47 7.60 9.94
N ALA A 91 5.40 6.64 9.97
CA ALA A 91 6.25 6.41 11.14
C ALA A 91 7.12 7.62 11.46
N GLN A 92 7.54 8.38 10.45
CA GLN A 92 8.29 9.62 10.61
C GLN A 92 7.38 10.82 10.89
N GLN A 93 6.07 10.62 10.93
CA GLN A 93 5.08 11.69 11.11
C GLN A 93 5.10 12.74 9.98
N TYR A 94 5.61 12.34 8.82
CA TYR A 94 5.61 13.20 7.64
C TYR A 94 4.21 13.31 7.02
N ILE A 95 3.40 12.25 7.17
CA ILE A 95 1.99 12.21 6.82
C ILE A 95 1.19 11.71 8.02
N PRO A 96 -0.13 11.96 8.06
CA PRO A 96 -0.96 11.40 9.12
C PRO A 96 -0.95 9.86 9.07
N GLN A 97 -1.08 9.22 10.23
CA GLN A 97 -1.23 7.78 10.33
C GLN A 97 -2.53 7.38 9.63
N PRO A 98 -2.49 6.48 8.63
CA PRO A 98 -3.71 5.99 7.99
C PRO A 98 -4.64 5.30 8.99
N GLU A 99 -5.92 5.41 8.73
CA GLU A 99 -6.94 4.80 9.58
C GLU A 99 -7.12 3.31 9.25
N PRO A 100 -7.63 2.51 10.21
CA PRO A 100 -7.82 1.06 9.97
C PRO A 100 -8.77 0.72 8.83
N HIS A 101 -9.67 1.64 8.44
CA HIS A 101 -10.60 1.42 7.35
C HIS A 101 -10.02 1.74 5.98
N GLN A 102 -8.77 2.22 5.94
CA GLN A 102 -8.06 2.57 4.70
C GLN A 102 -7.02 1.49 4.39
N ALA A 103 -7.05 0.95 3.19
CA ALA A 103 -6.08 -0.06 2.75
C ALA A 103 -5.41 0.37 1.43
N PHE A 104 -4.20 -0.11 1.23
CA PHE A 104 -3.33 0.36 0.16
C PHE A 104 -2.71 -0.82 -0.57
N LEU A 105 -2.71 -0.76 -1.90
CA LEU A 105 -2.09 -1.74 -2.80
C LEU A 105 -1.38 -1.00 -3.93
N GLY A 106 -0.22 -1.46 -4.33
CA GLY A 106 0.42 -0.93 -5.54
C GLY A 106 1.91 -1.20 -5.61
N GLU A 107 2.38 -1.44 -6.82
CA GLU A 107 3.80 -1.50 -7.12
C GLU A 107 4.28 -0.08 -7.46
N LEU A 108 5.48 0.28 -7.02
CA LEU A 108 6.07 1.58 -7.31
C LEU A 108 7.18 1.48 -8.36
N GLY A 109 7.15 2.41 -9.30
CA GLY A 109 8.33 2.73 -10.08
C GLY A 109 9.33 3.50 -9.21
N LEU A 110 10.57 3.59 -9.65
CA LEU A 110 11.62 4.30 -8.91
C LEU A 110 11.34 5.79 -8.77
N ASP A 111 10.52 6.33 -9.66
CA ASP A 111 10.07 7.72 -9.63
C ASP A 111 8.82 7.96 -8.79
N GLY A 112 8.27 6.92 -8.18
CA GLY A 112 7.07 7.00 -7.37
C GLY A 112 5.76 6.81 -8.12
N THR A 113 5.79 6.54 -9.43
CA THR A 113 4.57 6.22 -10.16
C THR A 113 4.02 4.86 -9.73
N LEU A 114 2.71 4.71 -9.74
CA LEU A 114 2.05 3.46 -9.40
C LEU A 114 1.84 2.60 -10.64
N ARG A 115 2.25 1.35 -10.54
CA ARG A 115 2.12 0.36 -11.60
C ARG A 115 1.07 -0.68 -11.24
N PRO A 116 0.37 -1.24 -12.24
CA PRO A 116 -0.69 -2.20 -11.98
C PRO A 116 -0.17 -3.47 -11.30
N ILE A 117 -1.06 -4.09 -10.54
CA ILE A 117 -0.79 -5.33 -9.80
C ILE A 117 -1.80 -6.40 -10.23
N ALA A 118 -1.48 -7.65 -9.91
CA ALA A 118 -2.38 -8.78 -10.16
C ALA A 118 -3.18 -9.11 -8.90
N GLY A 119 -4.34 -9.74 -9.09
CA GLY A 119 -5.15 -10.24 -7.99
C GLY A 119 -5.98 -9.19 -7.27
N THR A 120 -6.27 -8.08 -7.93
CA THR A 120 -6.99 -6.96 -7.30
C THR A 120 -8.40 -7.34 -6.86
N LEU A 121 -9.14 -8.09 -7.66
CA LEU A 121 -10.52 -8.42 -7.31
C LEU A 121 -10.64 -9.26 -6.03
N PRO A 122 -9.94 -10.40 -5.88
CA PRO A 122 -10.02 -11.15 -4.63
C PRO A 122 -9.54 -10.33 -3.43
N MET A 123 -8.56 -9.46 -3.61
CA MET A 123 -8.09 -8.59 -2.52
C MET A 123 -9.13 -7.52 -2.17
N ALA A 124 -9.81 -6.94 -3.15
CA ALA A 124 -10.88 -5.97 -2.89
C ALA A 124 -12.04 -6.60 -2.14
N LEU A 125 -12.42 -7.83 -2.51
CA LEU A 125 -13.47 -8.56 -1.80
C LEU A 125 -13.04 -8.89 -0.37
N ALA A 126 -11.79 -9.28 -0.16
CA ALA A 126 -11.27 -9.55 1.18
C ALA A 126 -11.22 -8.26 2.02
N ALA A 127 -10.86 -7.13 1.42
CA ALA A 127 -10.85 -5.84 2.10
C ALA A 127 -12.25 -5.47 2.61
N GLN A 128 -13.25 -5.60 1.75
CA GLN A 128 -14.64 -5.35 2.09
C GLN A 128 -15.09 -6.23 3.25
N LYS A 129 -14.76 -7.51 3.20
CA LYS A 129 -15.11 -8.48 4.24
C LYS A 129 -14.41 -8.16 5.57
N ALA A 130 -13.21 -7.58 5.52
CA ALA A 130 -12.45 -7.22 6.71
C ALA A 130 -12.85 -5.86 7.31
N GLY A 131 -13.84 -5.18 6.73
CA GLY A 131 -14.32 -3.89 7.25
C GLY A 131 -13.60 -2.68 6.66
N VAL A 132 -12.76 -2.87 5.66
CA VAL A 132 -12.14 -1.76 4.92
C VAL A 132 -13.23 -1.06 4.11
N THR A 133 -13.23 0.26 4.12
CA THR A 133 -14.19 1.08 3.37
C THR A 133 -13.54 1.90 2.26
N GLU A 134 -12.23 2.14 2.36
CA GLU A 134 -11.48 2.90 1.36
C GLU A 134 -10.26 2.11 0.91
N LEU A 135 -10.14 1.90 -0.39
CA LEU A 135 -9.04 1.14 -0.98
C LEU A 135 -8.32 1.98 -2.01
N PHE A 136 -7.04 2.20 -1.79
CA PHE A 136 -6.16 2.95 -2.71
C PHE A 136 -5.41 1.96 -3.60
N VAL A 137 -5.56 2.11 -4.91
CA VAL A 137 -4.99 1.18 -5.89
C VAL A 137 -4.38 1.95 -7.06
N PRO A 138 -3.48 1.32 -7.83
CA PRO A 138 -3.06 1.90 -9.10
C PRO A 138 -4.28 2.17 -9.99
N ALA A 139 -4.26 3.27 -10.71
CA ALA A 139 -5.41 3.69 -11.52
C ALA A 139 -5.88 2.59 -12.47
N GLU A 140 -4.95 1.82 -13.02
CA GLU A 140 -5.27 0.74 -13.96
C GLU A 140 -6.02 -0.43 -13.31
N ASN A 141 -5.97 -0.56 -11.99
CA ASN A 141 -6.67 -1.62 -11.24
C ASN A 141 -8.01 -1.15 -10.66
N ALA A 142 -8.34 0.12 -10.80
CA ALA A 142 -9.50 0.69 -10.12
C ALA A 142 -10.83 0.09 -10.57
N ALA A 143 -10.99 -0.17 -11.86
CA ALA A 143 -12.23 -0.75 -12.39
C ALA A 143 -12.47 -2.15 -11.82
N GLU A 144 -11.43 -2.96 -11.71
CA GLU A 144 -11.52 -4.30 -11.12
C GLU A 144 -11.87 -4.23 -9.64
N ALA A 145 -11.20 -3.35 -8.89
CA ALA A 145 -11.46 -3.17 -7.47
C ALA A 145 -12.88 -2.65 -7.19
N ALA A 146 -13.41 -1.80 -8.07
CA ALA A 146 -14.72 -1.18 -7.91
C ALA A 146 -15.88 -2.17 -8.03
N VAL A 147 -15.63 -3.40 -8.44
CA VAL A 147 -16.63 -4.48 -8.40
C VAL A 147 -17.07 -4.76 -6.96
N ALA A 148 -16.22 -4.53 -5.98
CA ALA A 148 -16.57 -4.63 -4.56
C ALA A 148 -17.42 -3.42 -4.17
N GLU A 149 -18.74 -3.62 -4.12
CA GLU A 149 -19.73 -2.53 -4.05
C GLU A 149 -19.66 -1.64 -2.81
N GLN A 150 -19.18 -2.18 -1.69
CA GLN A 150 -19.14 -1.46 -0.42
C GLN A 150 -17.84 -0.69 -0.23
N LEU A 151 -16.89 -0.80 -1.17
CA LEU A 151 -15.65 -0.07 -1.12
C LEU A 151 -15.74 1.26 -1.88
N THR A 152 -15.15 2.29 -1.30
CA THR A 152 -14.77 3.47 -2.05
C THR A 152 -13.36 3.22 -2.57
N VAL A 153 -13.22 3.12 -3.89
CA VAL A 153 -11.93 2.84 -4.52
C VAL A 153 -11.33 4.15 -5.02
N TYR A 154 -10.12 4.44 -4.57
CA TYR A 154 -9.38 5.63 -4.99
C TYR A 154 -8.28 5.23 -5.97
N PRO A 155 -8.46 5.53 -7.27
CA PRO A 155 -7.40 5.30 -8.25
C PRO A 155 -6.29 6.34 -8.08
N ALA A 156 -5.05 5.92 -8.09
CA ALA A 156 -3.91 6.80 -7.98
C ALA A 156 -2.89 6.49 -9.08
N ARG A 157 -2.25 7.52 -9.61
CA ARG A 157 -1.22 7.37 -10.64
C ARG A 157 0.18 7.41 -10.03
N SER A 158 0.30 7.98 -8.83
CA SER A 158 1.57 8.17 -8.14
C SER A 158 1.37 8.07 -6.64
N ALA A 159 2.41 7.66 -5.93
CA ALA A 159 2.41 7.71 -4.47
C ALA A 159 2.23 9.14 -3.96
N ALA A 160 2.68 10.14 -4.72
CA ALA A 160 2.46 11.54 -4.39
C ALA A 160 0.97 11.90 -4.31
N ASP A 161 0.14 11.33 -5.18
CA ASP A 161 -1.30 11.55 -5.14
C ASP A 161 -1.91 11.02 -3.84
N VAL A 162 -1.43 9.86 -3.40
CA VAL A 162 -1.91 9.24 -2.16
C VAL A 162 -1.49 10.09 -0.94
N ILE A 163 -0.25 10.56 -0.91
CA ILE A 163 0.24 11.43 0.17
C ILE A 163 -0.63 12.69 0.27
N ARG A 164 -0.91 13.34 -0.84
CA ARG A 164 -1.70 14.57 -0.85
C ARG A 164 -3.12 14.32 -0.36
N HIS A 165 -3.70 13.18 -0.74
CA HIS A 165 -5.02 12.79 -0.27
C HIS A 165 -5.03 12.62 1.25
N LEU A 166 -4.08 11.84 1.78
CA LEU A 166 -3.98 11.57 3.21
C LEU A 166 -3.71 12.84 4.03
N ALA A 167 -2.92 13.76 3.47
CA ALA A 167 -2.63 15.03 4.12
C ALA A 167 -3.76 16.06 4.01
N GLY A 168 -4.82 15.75 3.27
CA GLY A 168 -5.94 16.67 3.05
C GLY A 168 -5.64 17.80 2.07
N GLN A 169 -4.56 17.71 1.32
CA GLN A 169 -4.14 18.77 0.38
C GLN A 169 -4.88 18.69 -0.94
N ALA A 170 -5.10 17.48 -1.46
CA ALA A 170 -5.82 17.25 -2.71
C ALA A 170 -6.47 15.87 -2.67
N LYS A 171 -7.80 15.84 -2.57
CA LYS A 171 -8.53 14.59 -2.48
C LYS A 171 -8.61 13.90 -3.84
N LEU A 172 -8.38 12.58 -3.84
CA LEU A 172 -8.60 11.75 -5.00
C LEU A 172 -10.09 11.61 -5.27
N SER A 173 -10.45 11.48 -6.54
CA SER A 173 -11.83 11.20 -6.92
C SER A 173 -12.07 9.70 -6.90
N PRO A 174 -13.15 9.21 -6.26
CA PRO A 174 -13.46 7.79 -6.25
C PRO A 174 -13.70 7.25 -7.66
N ALA A 175 -13.34 5.99 -7.87
CA ALA A 175 -13.66 5.30 -9.11
C ALA A 175 -15.17 5.14 -9.26
N SER A 176 -15.66 5.34 -10.47
CA SER A 176 -17.09 5.13 -10.76
C SER A 176 -17.36 3.69 -11.17
N ARG A 177 -18.60 3.23 -10.96
CA ARG A 177 -19.06 1.91 -11.40
C ARG A 177 -19.82 1.98 -12.71
N THR A 178 -19.51 2.94 -13.54
CA THR A 178 -20.27 3.25 -14.77
C THR A 178 -20.25 2.13 -15.79
N GLY A 179 -19.30 1.21 -15.74
CA GLY A 179 -19.26 0.08 -16.63
C GLY A 179 -20.46 -0.87 -16.51
N TYR A 180 -21.16 -0.84 -15.37
CA TYR A 180 -22.36 -1.63 -15.15
C TYR A 180 -23.63 -0.88 -15.48
N ASP A 181 -23.61 0.42 -15.23
CA ASP A 181 -24.80 1.26 -15.42
C ASP A 181 -25.04 1.56 -16.88
N ALA A 182 -24.03 1.41 -17.73
CA ALA A 182 -24.14 1.62 -19.16
C ALA A 182 -24.78 0.45 -19.91
N ALA A 183 -25.04 -0.63 -19.23
CA ALA A 183 -25.70 -1.81 -19.83
C ALA A 183 -27.25 -1.72 -19.71
#